data_68b21e4c1f6e7d3972f19dffe6f8363f
#
_entry.id   68b21e4c1f6e7d3972f19dffe6f8363f
#
_cell.length_a   1.000
_cell.length_b   1.000
_cell.length_c   1.000
_cell.angle_alpha   90.00
_cell.angle_beta   90.00
_cell.angle_gamma   90.00
#
_symmetry.space_group_name_H-M   'P 1'
#
loop_
_entity.id
_entity.type
_entity.pdbx_description
1 polymer ?
#
loop_
_entity_poly.entity_id
_entity_poly.type
_entity_poly.pdbx_seq_one_letter_code
_entity_poly.pdbx_strand_id
1 'polypeptide(L)'
;MNRILIVDDEQTARKGLFFIVKNQKDDIFEAENKEQAKKLMKVYDFDLAIVDLRLPKEAQGLELIKYIRTAYSLTPVLVMTAYGSVESAVRAMKAGAQDFITKDFTREEILMKIKSMLEMRKLWFENIRLTNQVKNLKAKVNQKNQESVIIGESPEIKKILNIVSRVGEDNDTTVLITGESGTGKELIARSIHFNSPDRKNSKYVIVDISNMPSTLLESQLFGHQKGSFTSAHERHIGLFEQANGGTVFLDEIGDFPLELQIKLLRFIQEKAFMRVGGDKIIYSDVRIIAATNKDVEAMVRNHQFRE
;
A
#
# COMPACT_ATOMS: atom_id res chain seq x y z
N MET A 1 -2.09 13.74 25.05
CA MET A 1 -2.78 14.99 25.41
C MET A 1 -3.74 15.26 24.29
N ASN A 2 -5.05 15.14 24.56
CA ASN A 2 -6.09 15.34 23.54
C ASN A 2 -6.74 16.70 23.80
N ARG A 3 -7.21 17.35 22.73
CA ARG A 3 -8.01 18.58 22.84
C ARG A 3 -9.46 18.28 22.53
N ILE A 4 -10.32 18.53 23.50
CA ILE A 4 -11.74 18.24 23.43
C ILE A 4 -12.53 19.54 23.47
N LEU A 5 -13.37 19.77 22.46
CA LEU A 5 -14.27 20.92 22.42
C LEU A 5 -15.67 20.48 22.90
N ILE A 6 -16.20 21.18 23.89
CA ILE A 6 -17.57 21.00 24.41
C ILE A 6 -18.39 22.22 23.97
N VAL A 7 -19.50 21.97 23.26
CA VAL A 7 -20.39 23.02 22.78
C VAL A 7 -21.80 22.75 23.27
N ASP A 8 -22.27 23.60 24.19
CA ASP A 8 -23.62 23.52 24.79
C ASP A 8 -24.02 24.95 25.21
N ASP A 9 -25.21 25.44 24.94
CA ASP A 9 -25.66 26.76 25.33
C ASP A 9 -26.01 26.83 26.83
N GLU A 10 -26.33 25.69 27.44
CA GLU A 10 -26.61 25.61 28.88
C GLU A 10 -25.32 25.51 29.69
N GLN A 11 -25.05 26.56 30.49
CA GLN A 11 -23.81 26.63 31.29
C GLN A 11 -23.66 25.48 32.28
N THR A 12 -24.76 25.01 32.86
CA THR A 12 -24.78 23.93 33.87
C THR A 12 -24.39 22.59 33.23
N ALA A 13 -25.00 22.28 32.06
CA ALA A 13 -24.70 21.07 31.31
C ALA A 13 -23.25 21.09 30.82
N ARG A 14 -22.80 22.21 30.27
CA ARG A 14 -21.42 22.39 29.78
C ARG A 14 -20.38 22.19 30.89
N LYS A 15 -20.57 22.80 32.08
CA LYS A 15 -19.69 22.60 33.23
C LYS A 15 -19.75 21.18 33.78
N GLY A 16 -20.92 20.56 33.85
CA GLY A 16 -21.07 19.17 34.25
C GLY A 16 -20.23 18.24 33.38
N LEU A 17 -20.32 18.39 32.06
CA LEU A 17 -19.50 17.66 31.10
C LEU A 17 -18.01 17.93 31.26
N PHE A 18 -17.65 19.20 31.46
CA PHE A 18 -16.24 19.56 31.70
C PHE A 18 -15.68 18.76 32.87
N PHE A 19 -16.35 18.65 34.01
CA PHE A 19 -15.88 17.89 35.16
C PHE A 19 -15.87 16.38 34.91
N ILE A 20 -16.78 15.84 34.12
CA ILE A 20 -16.81 14.42 33.77
C ILE A 20 -15.64 14.05 32.87
N VAL A 21 -15.35 14.89 31.85
CA VAL A 21 -14.37 14.64 30.80
C VAL A 21 -12.95 15.02 31.25
N LYS A 22 -12.84 15.99 32.18
CA LYS A 22 -11.54 16.48 32.63
C LYS A 22 -10.71 15.38 33.28
N ASN A 23 -9.56 15.15 32.72
CA ASN A 23 -8.50 14.34 33.30
C ASN A 23 -7.19 15.16 33.32
N GLN A 24 -6.12 14.61 33.95
CA GLN A 24 -4.84 15.33 34.08
C GLN A 24 -4.08 15.50 32.75
N LYS A 25 -4.54 14.88 31.67
CA LYS A 25 -3.78 14.78 30.39
C LYS A 25 -4.45 15.47 29.22
N ASP A 26 -5.72 15.89 29.34
CA ASP A 26 -6.49 16.43 28.20
C ASP A 26 -6.85 17.91 28.41
N ASP A 27 -6.76 18.72 27.34
CA ASP A 27 -7.17 20.11 27.29
C ASP A 27 -8.65 20.19 26.88
N ILE A 28 -9.48 20.81 27.68
CA ILE A 28 -10.90 20.95 27.41
C ILE A 28 -11.21 22.42 27.14
N PHE A 29 -11.88 22.65 26.03
CA PHE A 29 -12.32 23.97 25.59
C PHE A 29 -13.85 24.00 25.60
N GLU A 30 -14.40 25.11 26.01
CA GLU A 30 -15.85 25.31 26.10
C GLU A 30 -16.31 26.38 25.11
N ALA A 31 -17.45 26.15 24.47
CA ALA A 31 -18.15 27.11 23.65
C ALA A 31 -19.65 27.09 23.98
N GLU A 32 -20.25 28.25 24.08
CA GLU A 32 -21.68 28.41 24.39
C GLU A 32 -22.57 28.46 23.14
N ASN A 33 -21.96 28.61 21.97
CA ASN A 33 -22.68 28.72 20.70
C ASN A 33 -21.80 28.34 19.51
N LYS A 34 -22.44 28.22 18.35
CA LYS A 34 -21.80 27.85 17.09
C LYS A 34 -20.65 28.81 16.71
N GLU A 35 -20.82 30.11 16.90
CA GLU A 35 -19.82 31.11 16.46
C GLU A 35 -18.55 31.07 17.34
N GLN A 36 -18.71 30.87 18.63
CA GLN A 36 -17.57 30.68 19.54
C GLN A 36 -16.83 29.35 19.22
N ALA A 37 -17.58 28.27 18.98
CA ALA A 37 -17.00 27.00 18.56
C ALA A 37 -16.14 27.17 17.28
N LYS A 38 -16.68 27.85 16.25
CA LYS A 38 -15.95 28.12 15.02
C LYS A 38 -14.71 28.98 15.23
N LYS A 39 -14.74 29.96 16.12
CA LYS A 39 -13.56 30.78 16.46
C LYS A 39 -12.47 29.92 17.09
N LEU A 40 -12.81 29.04 18.04
CA LEU A 40 -11.87 28.13 18.67
C LEU A 40 -11.27 27.15 17.66
N MET A 41 -12.07 26.57 16.78
CA MET A 41 -11.62 25.62 15.76
C MET A 41 -10.69 26.26 14.70
N LYS A 42 -10.75 27.58 14.50
CA LYS A 42 -9.77 28.27 13.64
C LYS A 42 -8.40 28.41 14.27
N VAL A 43 -8.31 28.35 15.61
CA VAL A 43 -7.08 28.56 16.36
C VAL A 43 -6.47 27.24 16.82
N TYR A 44 -7.32 26.27 17.12
CA TYR A 44 -6.89 24.98 17.70
C TYR A 44 -7.42 23.81 16.88
N ASP A 45 -6.58 22.77 16.72
CA ASP A 45 -7.01 21.47 16.21
C ASP A 45 -7.59 20.65 17.37
N PHE A 46 -8.80 20.14 17.21
CA PHE A 46 -9.48 19.33 18.22
C PHE A 46 -9.45 17.84 17.88
N ASP A 47 -9.27 17.04 18.93
CA ASP A 47 -9.29 15.57 18.83
C ASP A 47 -10.70 15.00 18.90
N LEU A 48 -11.64 15.76 19.45
CA LEU A 48 -13.06 15.44 19.58
C LEU A 48 -13.85 16.72 19.77
N ALA A 49 -15.03 16.79 19.17
CA ALA A 49 -16.05 17.80 19.48
C ALA A 49 -17.28 17.10 20.06
N ILE A 50 -17.73 17.55 21.25
CA ILE A 50 -18.99 17.13 21.88
C ILE A 50 -19.96 18.30 21.70
N VAL A 51 -21.02 18.07 20.96
CA VAL A 51 -21.93 19.15 20.51
C VAL A 51 -23.35 18.87 20.95
N ASP A 52 -23.97 19.80 21.69
CA ASP A 52 -25.42 19.75 21.89
C ASP A 52 -26.13 19.98 20.55
N LEU A 53 -27.11 19.14 20.28
CA LEU A 53 -27.92 19.28 19.06
C LEU A 53 -28.75 20.57 19.06
N ARG A 54 -29.17 21.07 20.23
CA ARG A 54 -30.04 22.26 20.38
C ARG A 54 -29.24 23.51 20.81
N LEU A 55 -28.49 24.12 19.93
CA LEU A 55 -27.63 25.30 20.18
C LEU A 55 -28.20 26.61 19.59
N PRO A 56 -28.99 27.40 20.27
CA PRO A 56 -30.16 27.11 21.12
C PRO A 56 -31.32 26.52 20.33
N LYS A 57 -31.15 26.26 19.06
CA LYS A 57 -32.09 25.59 18.15
C LYS A 57 -31.37 24.41 17.47
N GLU A 58 -32.12 23.33 17.23
CA GLU A 58 -31.58 22.13 16.58
C GLU A 58 -30.92 22.44 15.23
N ALA A 59 -31.43 23.37 14.46
CA ALA A 59 -30.84 23.77 13.19
C ALA A 59 -29.37 24.26 13.32
N GLN A 60 -29.05 24.96 14.41
CA GLN A 60 -27.69 25.49 14.64
C GLN A 60 -26.70 24.38 15.03
N GLY A 61 -27.13 23.39 15.81
CA GLY A 61 -26.33 22.20 16.09
C GLY A 61 -26.02 21.42 14.82
N LEU A 62 -27.02 21.17 13.98
CA LEU A 62 -26.83 20.49 12.69
C LEU A 62 -25.90 21.27 11.74
N GLU A 63 -26.00 22.59 11.70
CA GLU A 63 -25.11 23.44 10.91
C GLU A 63 -23.66 23.39 11.41
N LEU A 64 -23.45 23.36 12.74
CA LEU A 64 -22.12 23.22 13.32
C LEU A 64 -21.51 21.84 12.98
N ILE A 65 -22.28 20.77 13.09
CA ILE A 65 -21.85 19.42 12.73
C ILE A 65 -21.40 19.38 11.26
N LYS A 66 -22.22 19.91 10.34
CA LYS A 66 -21.87 20.00 8.91
C LYS A 66 -20.60 20.83 8.68
N TYR A 67 -20.45 21.96 9.37
CA TYR A 67 -19.24 22.79 9.29
C TYR A 67 -18.00 22.01 9.75
N ILE A 68 -18.07 21.33 10.91
CA ILE A 68 -16.97 20.52 11.41
C ILE A 68 -16.62 19.42 10.39
N ARG A 69 -17.62 18.73 9.87
CA ARG A 69 -17.41 17.66 8.90
C ARG A 69 -16.75 18.13 7.62
N THR A 70 -17.11 19.33 7.14
CA THR A 70 -16.56 19.87 5.89
C THR A 70 -15.18 20.47 6.07
N ALA A 71 -14.96 21.25 7.14
CA ALA A 71 -13.72 22.00 7.34
C ALA A 71 -12.68 21.22 8.18
N TYR A 72 -13.10 20.31 9.03
CA TYR A 72 -12.27 19.56 9.98
C TYR A 72 -12.63 18.07 9.96
N SER A 73 -12.53 17.45 8.80
CA SER A 73 -13.03 16.08 8.52
C SER A 73 -12.46 15.00 9.44
N LEU A 74 -11.32 15.25 10.07
CA LEU A 74 -10.64 14.33 10.98
C LEU A 74 -11.03 14.56 12.45
N THR A 75 -11.85 15.57 12.76
CA THR A 75 -12.37 15.79 14.11
C THR A 75 -13.69 15.06 14.27
N PRO A 76 -13.75 13.96 15.03
CA PRO A 76 -14.99 13.26 15.29
C PRO A 76 -15.93 14.13 16.12
N VAL A 77 -17.24 13.98 15.87
CA VAL A 77 -18.31 14.73 16.56
C VAL A 77 -19.21 13.75 17.30
N LEU A 78 -19.26 13.88 18.63
CA LEU A 78 -20.24 13.25 19.49
C LEU A 78 -21.38 14.23 19.71
N VAL A 79 -22.61 13.83 19.36
CA VAL A 79 -23.78 14.68 19.54
C VAL A 79 -24.50 14.33 20.82
N MET A 80 -24.86 15.34 21.59
CA MET A 80 -25.76 15.20 22.75
C MET A 80 -27.17 15.64 22.40
N THR A 81 -28.16 14.94 22.90
CA THR A 81 -29.58 15.28 22.72
C THR A 81 -30.36 15.07 24.01
N ALA A 82 -31.23 16.01 24.35
CA ALA A 82 -32.08 15.93 25.56
C ALA A 82 -33.22 14.92 25.42
N TYR A 83 -33.64 14.62 24.20
CA TYR A 83 -34.71 13.66 23.92
C TYR A 83 -34.24 12.69 22.86
N GLY A 84 -34.21 11.40 23.25
CA GLY A 84 -33.79 10.30 22.36
C GLY A 84 -34.79 9.99 21.24
N SER A 85 -35.32 11.01 20.53
CA SER A 85 -36.09 10.71 19.33
C SER A 85 -35.10 10.16 18.28
N VAL A 86 -35.37 8.96 17.81
CA VAL A 86 -34.65 8.30 16.75
C VAL A 86 -34.42 9.25 15.55
N GLU A 87 -35.38 10.12 15.29
CA GLU A 87 -35.32 11.11 14.22
C GLU A 87 -34.23 12.16 14.41
N SER A 88 -34.02 12.69 15.62
CA SER A 88 -32.94 13.68 15.89
C SER A 88 -31.59 13.03 15.80
N ALA A 89 -31.44 11.82 16.31
CA ALA A 89 -30.20 11.04 16.17
C ALA A 89 -29.88 10.76 14.69
N VAL A 90 -30.87 10.32 13.90
CA VAL A 90 -30.69 10.07 12.46
C VAL A 90 -30.31 11.36 11.71
N ARG A 91 -30.90 12.50 12.05
CA ARG A 91 -30.52 13.80 11.45
C ARG A 91 -29.09 14.19 11.77
N ALA A 92 -28.67 14.02 13.01
CA ALA A 92 -27.28 14.28 13.44
C ALA A 92 -26.28 13.39 12.70
N MET A 93 -26.55 12.09 12.59
CA MET A 93 -25.71 11.15 11.84
C MET A 93 -25.66 11.50 10.34
N LYS A 94 -26.78 11.86 9.72
CA LYS A 94 -26.82 12.35 8.33
C LYS A 94 -26.07 13.68 8.14
N ALA A 95 -25.99 14.52 9.17
CA ALA A 95 -25.20 15.75 9.15
C ALA A 95 -23.69 15.50 9.25
N GLY A 96 -23.27 14.28 9.64
CA GLY A 96 -21.88 13.85 9.71
C GLY A 96 -21.35 13.61 11.12
N ALA A 97 -22.21 13.55 12.14
CA ALA A 97 -21.80 13.07 13.46
C ALA A 97 -21.37 11.60 13.39
N GLN A 98 -20.38 11.23 14.19
CA GLN A 98 -19.90 9.85 14.28
C GLN A 98 -20.67 9.02 15.27
N ASP A 99 -21.19 9.65 16.33
CA ASP A 99 -22.02 8.99 17.31
C ASP A 99 -22.90 10.01 18.03
N PHE A 100 -23.86 9.54 18.80
CA PHE A 100 -24.73 10.37 19.64
C PHE A 100 -24.90 9.74 21.04
N ILE A 101 -25.30 10.56 21.99
CA ILE A 101 -25.66 10.17 23.36
C ILE A 101 -26.83 11.02 23.86
N THR A 102 -27.73 10.43 24.62
CA THR A 102 -28.80 11.14 25.30
C THR A 102 -28.26 11.84 26.54
N LYS A 103 -28.85 12.98 26.96
CA LYS A 103 -28.36 13.75 28.14
C LYS A 103 -28.59 13.05 29.51
N ASP A 104 -29.28 11.91 29.53
CA ASP A 104 -29.48 11.03 30.69
C ASP A 104 -28.40 9.96 30.84
N PHE A 105 -27.22 10.16 30.18
CA PHE A 105 -26.10 9.23 30.18
C PHE A 105 -25.48 9.05 31.57
N THR A 106 -24.91 7.87 31.80
CA THR A 106 -24.01 7.63 32.93
C THR A 106 -22.60 8.14 32.59
N ARG A 107 -21.80 8.40 33.66
CA ARG A 107 -20.40 8.80 33.47
C ARG A 107 -19.60 7.78 32.66
N GLU A 108 -19.84 6.51 32.89
CA GLU A 108 -19.17 5.39 32.23
C GLU A 108 -19.48 5.37 30.72
N GLU A 109 -20.75 5.57 30.36
CA GLU A 109 -21.19 5.56 28.96
C GLU A 109 -20.54 6.67 28.14
N ILE A 110 -20.52 7.90 28.63
CA ILE A 110 -19.92 9.00 27.88
C ILE A 110 -18.39 8.84 27.77
N LEU A 111 -17.70 8.39 28.84
CA LEU A 111 -16.27 8.15 28.82
C LEU A 111 -15.89 7.03 27.84
N MET A 112 -16.70 5.97 27.75
CA MET A 112 -16.50 4.89 26.79
C MET A 112 -16.65 5.40 25.35
N LYS A 113 -17.66 6.21 25.05
CA LYS A 113 -17.84 6.82 23.72
C LYS A 113 -16.71 7.76 23.36
N ILE A 114 -16.29 8.63 24.27
CA ILE A 114 -15.14 9.52 24.09
C ILE A 114 -13.87 8.72 23.75
N LYS A 115 -13.59 7.68 24.53
CA LYS A 115 -12.43 6.82 24.30
C LYS A 115 -12.46 6.17 22.91
N SER A 116 -13.58 5.57 22.53
CA SER A 116 -13.76 4.95 21.23
C SER A 116 -13.53 5.95 20.07
N MET A 117 -14.06 7.17 20.20
CA MET A 117 -13.92 8.20 19.16
C MET A 117 -12.48 8.73 19.03
N LEU A 118 -11.77 8.88 20.16
CA LEU A 118 -10.35 9.25 20.14
C LEU A 118 -9.47 8.15 19.54
N GLU A 119 -9.79 6.87 19.80
CA GLU A 119 -9.11 5.73 19.16
C GLU A 119 -9.39 5.70 17.65
N MET A 120 -10.63 5.89 17.22
CA MET A 120 -11.01 5.98 15.82
C MET A 120 -10.24 7.11 15.09
N ARG A 121 -10.13 8.28 15.71
CA ARG A 121 -9.34 9.39 15.15
C ARG A 121 -7.87 9.03 14.96
N LYS A 122 -7.26 8.36 15.95
CA LYS A 122 -5.86 7.88 15.83
C LYS A 122 -5.69 6.96 14.62
N LEU A 123 -6.60 6.01 14.45
CA LEU A 123 -6.58 5.09 13.29
C LEU A 123 -6.74 5.83 11.96
N TRP A 124 -7.57 6.88 11.88
CA TRP A 124 -7.69 7.71 10.68
C TRP A 124 -6.36 8.41 10.33
N PHE A 125 -5.69 9.01 11.33
CA PHE A 125 -4.39 9.65 11.11
C PHE A 125 -3.32 8.65 10.67
N GLU A 126 -3.28 7.48 11.29
CA GLU A 126 -2.33 6.44 10.92
C GLU A 126 -2.57 5.93 9.50
N ASN A 127 -3.83 5.71 9.12
CA ASN A 127 -4.19 5.31 7.77
C ASN A 127 -3.76 6.35 6.72
N ILE A 128 -4.00 7.64 6.97
CA ILE A 128 -3.56 8.74 6.09
C ILE A 128 -2.03 8.77 6.00
N ARG A 129 -1.34 8.62 7.11
CA ARG A 129 0.13 8.59 7.15
C ARG A 129 0.68 7.44 6.32
N LEU A 130 0.16 6.23 6.50
CA LEU A 130 0.57 5.04 5.75
C LEU A 130 0.27 5.20 4.25
N THR A 131 -0.89 5.71 3.89
CA THR A 131 -1.27 5.99 2.51
C THR A 131 -0.30 6.97 1.84
N ASN A 132 0.07 8.05 2.55
CA ASN A 132 1.05 9.02 2.05
C ASN A 132 2.46 8.42 1.94
N GLN A 133 2.88 7.56 2.89
CA GLN A 133 4.15 6.84 2.79
C GLN A 133 4.19 5.92 1.57
N VAL A 134 3.13 5.15 1.33
CA VAL A 134 3.01 4.30 0.13
C VAL A 134 3.06 5.13 -1.15
N LYS A 135 2.37 6.28 -1.19
CA LYS A 135 2.41 7.19 -2.34
C LYS A 135 3.82 7.75 -2.60
N ASN A 136 4.52 8.14 -1.54
CA ASN A 136 5.90 8.65 -1.65
C ASN A 136 6.89 7.57 -2.07
N LEU A 137 6.74 6.34 -1.55
CA LEU A 137 7.57 5.21 -1.96
C LEU A 137 7.32 4.85 -3.42
N LYS A 138 6.07 4.82 -3.88
CA LYS A 138 5.74 4.62 -5.30
C LYS A 138 6.33 5.73 -6.19
N ALA A 139 6.30 6.98 -5.76
CA ALA A 139 6.91 8.09 -6.50
C ALA A 139 8.44 7.95 -6.61
N LYS A 140 9.13 7.53 -5.54
CA LYS A 140 10.58 7.25 -5.56
C LYS A 140 10.94 6.07 -6.45
N VAL A 141 10.13 5.01 -6.45
CA VAL A 141 10.29 3.87 -7.36
C VAL A 141 10.11 4.31 -8.81
N ASN A 142 9.08 5.12 -9.09
CA ASN A 142 8.84 5.66 -10.43
C ASN A 142 9.95 6.62 -10.91
N GLN A 143 10.54 7.43 -10.03
CA GLN A 143 11.71 8.26 -10.37
C GLN A 143 12.94 7.40 -10.75
N LYS A 144 13.27 6.37 -9.96
CA LYS A 144 14.32 5.41 -10.34
C LYS A 144 14.05 4.69 -11.67
N ASN A 145 12.77 4.51 -12.01
CA ASN A 145 12.37 3.87 -13.25
C ASN A 145 12.47 4.82 -14.47
N GLN A 146 12.36 6.15 -14.26
CA GLN A 146 12.57 7.16 -15.31
C GLN A 146 14.06 7.37 -15.67
N GLU A 147 14.99 6.95 -14.81
CA GLU A 147 16.43 6.94 -15.12
C GLU A 147 16.84 5.85 -16.13
N SER A 148 15.88 5.02 -16.59
CA SER A 148 16.09 3.91 -17.54
C SER A 148 15.92 4.33 -19.01
N VAL A 149 16.09 5.61 -19.33
CA VAL A 149 16.04 6.07 -20.73
C VAL A 149 17.36 5.69 -21.41
N ILE A 150 17.26 4.81 -22.41
CA ILE A 150 18.40 4.50 -23.29
C ILE A 150 18.64 5.72 -24.18
N ILE A 151 19.79 6.36 -23.99
CA ILE A 151 20.19 7.52 -24.79
C ILE A 151 21.16 7.05 -25.85
N GLY A 152 20.84 7.29 -27.13
CA GLY A 152 21.74 6.97 -28.23
C GLY A 152 21.11 7.34 -29.58
N GLU A 153 21.94 7.85 -30.49
CA GLU A 153 21.52 8.30 -31.81
C GLU A 153 22.03 7.43 -32.95
N SER A 154 22.85 6.42 -32.64
CA SER A 154 23.37 5.54 -33.67
C SER A 154 22.25 4.73 -34.36
N PRO A 155 22.42 4.35 -35.65
CA PRO A 155 21.43 3.53 -36.36
C PRO A 155 21.16 2.19 -35.65
N GLU A 156 22.18 1.60 -35.02
CA GLU A 156 22.07 0.33 -34.28
C GLU A 156 21.19 0.48 -33.04
N ILE A 157 21.41 1.54 -32.25
CA ILE A 157 20.56 1.82 -31.07
C ILE A 157 19.13 2.10 -31.49
N LYS A 158 18.90 2.85 -32.57
CA LYS A 158 17.54 3.09 -33.08
C LYS A 158 16.84 1.80 -33.50
N LYS A 159 17.55 0.85 -34.13
CA LYS A 159 17.02 -0.48 -34.44
C LYS A 159 16.62 -1.25 -33.19
N ILE A 160 17.51 -1.26 -32.17
CA ILE A 160 17.23 -1.91 -30.87
C ILE A 160 15.99 -1.29 -30.22
N LEU A 161 15.88 0.04 -30.16
CA LEU A 161 14.74 0.72 -29.56
C LEU A 161 13.42 0.40 -30.26
N ASN A 162 13.43 0.26 -31.59
CA ASN A 162 12.26 -0.17 -32.36
C ASN A 162 11.85 -1.62 -32.00
N ILE A 163 12.81 -2.52 -31.83
CA ILE A 163 12.54 -3.89 -31.39
C ILE A 163 11.99 -3.88 -29.95
N VAL A 164 12.60 -3.13 -29.05
CA VAL A 164 12.16 -2.97 -27.64
C VAL A 164 10.72 -2.49 -27.57
N SER A 165 10.34 -1.48 -28.38
CA SER A 165 8.96 -0.98 -28.41
C SER A 165 7.99 -2.08 -28.86
N ARG A 166 8.27 -2.75 -29.98
CA ARG A 166 7.40 -3.82 -30.52
C ARG A 166 7.28 -5.01 -29.57
N VAL A 167 8.38 -5.46 -28.97
CA VAL A 167 8.40 -6.56 -28.01
C VAL A 167 7.76 -6.13 -26.69
N GLY A 168 7.87 -4.84 -26.34
CA GLY A 168 7.21 -4.27 -25.17
C GLY A 168 5.69 -4.34 -25.21
N GLU A 169 5.09 -4.17 -26.39
CA GLU A 169 3.63 -4.25 -26.59
C GLU A 169 3.06 -5.66 -26.32
N ASP A 170 3.86 -6.70 -26.48
CA ASP A 170 3.48 -8.07 -26.13
C ASP A 170 3.77 -8.33 -24.66
N ASN A 171 2.77 -8.83 -23.94
CA ASN A 171 2.86 -9.04 -22.50
C ASN A 171 3.47 -10.41 -22.10
N ASP A 172 3.53 -11.38 -23.00
CA ASP A 172 3.84 -12.78 -22.68
C ASP A 172 5.11 -13.32 -23.32
N THR A 173 5.57 -12.73 -24.41
CA THR A 173 6.78 -13.17 -25.09
C THR A 173 7.99 -13.17 -24.18
N THR A 174 8.61 -14.34 -24.01
CA THR A 174 9.90 -14.50 -23.36
C THR A 174 11.00 -13.90 -24.25
N VAL A 175 11.92 -13.13 -23.66
CA VAL A 175 12.96 -12.40 -24.38
C VAL A 175 14.33 -12.84 -23.91
N LEU A 176 15.25 -13.12 -24.85
CA LEU A 176 16.67 -13.31 -24.57
C LEU A 176 17.45 -12.14 -25.15
N ILE A 177 18.25 -11.48 -24.31
CA ILE A 177 19.13 -10.37 -24.66
C ILE A 177 20.57 -10.86 -24.63
N THR A 178 21.24 -10.83 -25.77
CA THR A 178 22.66 -11.22 -25.86
C THR A 178 23.56 -10.02 -26.09
N GLY A 179 24.77 -10.03 -25.53
CA GLY A 179 25.75 -8.97 -25.70
C GLY A 179 26.83 -9.02 -24.65
N GLU A 180 27.96 -8.35 -24.90
CA GLU A 180 29.11 -8.28 -23.97
C GLU A 180 28.74 -7.71 -22.61
N SER A 181 29.56 -7.95 -21.60
CA SER A 181 29.35 -7.36 -20.28
C SER A 181 29.43 -5.83 -20.35
N GLY A 182 28.55 -5.14 -19.61
CA GLY A 182 28.54 -3.68 -19.56
C GLY A 182 27.82 -2.98 -20.73
N THR A 183 27.24 -3.70 -21.71
CA THR A 183 26.55 -3.11 -22.88
C THR A 183 25.16 -2.56 -22.58
N GLY A 184 24.68 -2.64 -21.34
CA GLY A 184 23.37 -2.13 -20.92
C GLY A 184 22.22 -3.10 -21.12
N LYS A 185 22.45 -4.41 -21.11
CA LYS A 185 21.40 -5.46 -21.21
C LYS A 185 20.25 -5.26 -20.20
N GLU A 186 20.58 -4.87 -18.96
CA GLU A 186 19.57 -4.56 -17.94
C GLU A 186 18.69 -3.36 -18.32
N LEU A 187 19.26 -2.31 -18.91
CA LEU A 187 18.51 -1.15 -19.38
C LEU A 187 17.51 -1.52 -20.48
N ILE A 188 17.92 -2.42 -21.40
CA ILE A 188 17.05 -2.97 -22.44
C ILE A 188 15.88 -3.76 -21.80
N ALA A 189 16.19 -4.65 -20.85
CA ALA A 189 15.17 -5.45 -20.16
C ALA A 189 14.18 -4.57 -19.41
N ARG A 190 14.65 -3.55 -18.70
CA ARG A 190 13.80 -2.54 -18.05
C ARG A 190 12.92 -1.81 -19.06
N SER A 191 13.49 -1.36 -20.17
CA SER A 191 12.70 -0.68 -21.22
C SER A 191 11.60 -1.55 -21.79
N ILE A 192 11.83 -2.85 -21.99
CA ILE A 192 10.80 -3.81 -22.42
C ILE A 192 9.67 -3.89 -21.38
N HIS A 193 10.01 -4.01 -20.10
CA HIS A 193 9.01 -4.05 -19.03
C HIS A 193 8.15 -2.78 -18.99
N PHE A 194 8.77 -1.59 -19.03
CA PHE A 194 8.05 -0.32 -18.94
C PHE A 194 7.25 0.04 -20.19
N ASN A 195 7.59 -0.54 -21.35
CA ASN A 195 6.78 -0.43 -22.56
C ASN A 195 5.61 -1.42 -22.61
N SER A 196 5.51 -2.36 -21.66
CA SER A 196 4.41 -3.32 -21.59
C SER A 196 3.15 -2.67 -21.01
N PRO A 197 2.03 -2.59 -21.75
CA PRO A 197 0.82 -1.89 -21.30
C PRO A 197 0.29 -2.40 -19.96
N ASP A 198 0.26 -3.72 -19.78
CA ASP A 198 -0.35 -4.36 -18.62
C ASP A 198 0.63 -4.57 -17.45
N ARG A 199 1.95 -4.65 -17.75
CA ARG A 199 2.96 -4.99 -16.74
C ARG A 199 3.79 -3.81 -16.25
N LYS A 200 3.79 -2.66 -16.93
CA LYS A 200 4.62 -1.46 -16.59
C LYS A 200 4.43 -0.92 -15.16
N ASN A 201 3.26 -1.17 -14.56
CA ASN A 201 2.95 -0.76 -13.18
C ASN A 201 3.10 -1.90 -12.17
N SER A 202 3.47 -3.10 -12.64
CA SER A 202 3.64 -4.30 -11.84
C SER A 202 5.09 -4.44 -11.37
N LYS A 203 5.39 -5.50 -10.63
CA LYS A 203 6.75 -5.73 -10.11
C LYS A 203 7.73 -6.07 -11.24
N TYR A 204 8.89 -5.44 -11.21
CA TYR A 204 10.08 -5.83 -11.97
C TYR A 204 11.12 -6.36 -10.99
N VAL A 205 11.44 -7.65 -11.09
CA VAL A 205 12.34 -8.35 -10.17
C VAL A 205 13.59 -8.76 -10.93
N ILE A 206 14.75 -8.37 -10.41
CA ILE A 206 16.06 -8.72 -10.98
C ILE A 206 16.66 -9.89 -10.21
N VAL A 207 17.16 -10.87 -10.93
CA VAL A 207 17.88 -12.03 -10.38
C VAL A 207 19.24 -12.13 -11.06
N ASP A 208 20.31 -11.89 -10.31
CA ASP A 208 21.68 -12.13 -10.74
C ASP A 208 22.03 -13.60 -10.42
N ILE A 209 22.21 -14.38 -11.48
CA ILE A 209 22.44 -15.83 -11.39
C ILE A 209 23.88 -16.15 -11.02
N SER A 210 24.86 -15.39 -11.54
CA SER A 210 26.29 -15.71 -11.43
C SER A 210 26.82 -15.71 -9.99
N ASN A 211 26.18 -14.99 -9.10
CA ASN A 211 26.61 -14.83 -7.71
C ASN A 211 25.91 -15.78 -6.71
N MET A 212 25.12 -16.77 -7.18
CA MET A 212 24.34 -17.63 -6.29
C MET A 212 24.68 -19.11 -6.42
N PRO A 213 24.90 -19.84 -5.31
CA PRO A 213 24.91 -21.31 -5.32
C PRO A 213 23.58 -21.87 -5.84
N SER A 214 23.58 -23.01 -6.55
CA SER A 214 22.40 -23.59 -7.19
C SER A 214 21.25 -23.84 -6.21
N THR A 215 21.55 -24.34 -5.02
CA THR A 215 20.54 -24.59 -3.96
C THR A 215 19.88 -23.33 -3.45
N LEU A 216 20.63 -22.23 -3.34
CA LEU A 216 20.10 -20.94 -2.93
C LEU A 216 19.28 -20.32 -4.06
N LEU A 217 19.74 -20.41 -5.30
CA LEU A 217 19.03 -19.92 -6.48
C LEU A 217 17.68 -20.60 -6.64
N GLU A 218 17.62 -21.95 -6.47
CA GLU A 218 16.38 -22.71 -6.50
C GLU A 218 15.39 -22.23 -5.44
N SER A 219 15.85 -22.11 -4.21
CA SER A 219 15.05 -21.63 -3.08
C SER A 219 14.57 -20.19 -3.27
N GLN A 220 15.40 -19.31 -3.84
CA GLN A 220 14.99 -17.94 -4.12
C GLN A 220 13.94 -17.85 -5.23
N LEU A 221 14.14 -18.56 -6.34
CA LEU A 221 13.22 -18.51 -7.48
C LEU A 221 11.86 -19.14 -7.17
N PHE A 222 11.88 -20.39 -6.67
CA PHE A 222 10.67 -21.21 -6.48
C PHE A 222 10.13 -21.17 -5.04
N GLY A 223 10.92 -20.69 -4.07
CA GLY A 223 10.57 -20.75 -2.66
C GLY A 223 10.77 -22.14 -2.06
N HIS A 224 10.63 -22.25 -0.75
CA HIS A 224 10.75 -23.51 -0.05
C HIS A 224 9.74 -23.66 1.10
N GLN A 225 9.45 -24.88 1.47
CA GLN A 225 8.70 -25.23 2.69
C GLN A 225 9.66 -25.34 3.88
N LYS A 226 9.13 -25.11 5.08
CA LYS A 226 9.87 -25.35 6.31
C LYS A 226 10.38 -26.81 6.35
N GLY A 227 11.66 -27.01 6.64
CA GLY A 227 12.28 -28.34 6.76
C GLY A 227 12.70 -28.97 5.43
N SER A 228 12.63 -28.27 4.30
CA SER A 228 13.04 -28.82 2.99
C SER A 228 14.55 -29.05 2.85
N PHE A 229 15.36 -28.37 3.65
CA PHE A 229 16.81 -28.56 3.80
C PHE A 229 17.26 -28.09 5.19
N THR A 230 18.50 -28.38 5.58
CA THR A 230 19.02 -28.21 6.95
C THR A 230 18.88 -26.79 7.51
N SER A 231 18.92 -25.75 6.68
CA SER A 231 18.74 -24.34 7.09
C SER A 231 17.35 -23.75 6.80
N ALA A 232 16.38 -24.56 6.36
CA ALA A 232 15.02 -24.12 6.07
C ALA A 232 14.15 -24.03 7.34
N HIS A 233 14.45 -23.08 8.22
CA HIS A 233 13.73 -22.92 9.50
C HIS A 233 12.32 -22.38 9.34
N GLU A 234 12.04 -21.63 8.27
CA GLU A 234 10.74 -21.04 7.96
C GLU A 234 10.37 -21.28 6.49
N ARG A 235 9.09 -21.08 6.16
CA ARG A 235 8.62 -21.08 4.77
C ARG A 235 9.10 -19.82 4.06
N HIS A 236 9.62 -19.95 2.84
CA HIS A 236 10.02 -18.85 1.99
C HIS A 236 9.15 -18.77 0.73
N ILE A 237 8.68 -17.55 0.39
CA ILE A 237 7.92 -17.28 -0.83
C ILE A 237 8.91 -16.94 -1.95
N GLY A 238 8.91 -17.72 -3.04
CA GLY A 238 9.84 -17.54 -4.15
C GLY A 238 9.58 -16.29 -4.98
N LEU A 239 10.61 -15.85 -5.72
CA LEU A 239 10.54 -14.63 -6.55
C LEU A 239 9.50 -14.74 -7.66
N PHE A 240 9.28 -15.91 -8.24
CA PHE A 240 8.23 -16.11 -9.25
C PHE A 240 6.84 -15.90 -8.66
N GLU A 241 6.58 -16.34 -7.43
CA GLU A 241 5.31 -16.09 -6.74
C GLU A 241 5.16 -14.60 -6.38
N GLN A 242 6.22 -13.96 -5.93
CA GLN A 242 6.23 -12.53 -5.58
C GLN A 242 6.05 -11.61 -6.79
N ALA A 243 6.51 -12.04 -7.97
CA ALA A 243 6.45 -11.29 -9.22
C ALA A 243 5.17 -11.53 -10.02
N ASN A 244 4.19 -12.25 -9.46
CA ASN A 244 2.94 -12.56 -10.16
C ASN A 244 2.29 -11.29 -10.74
N GLY A 245 1.90 -11.34 -12.02
CA GLY A 245 1.40 -10.21 -12.81
C GLY A 245 2.50 -9.24 -13.30
N GLY A 246 3.77 -9.53 -12.97
CA GLY A 246 4.93 -8.67 -13.29
C GLY A 246 5.93 -9.31 -14.26
N THR A 247 7.20 -8.90 -14.11
CA THR A 247 8.32 -9.37 -14.93
C THR A 247 9.49 -9.79 -14.04
N VAL A 248 10.12 -10.90 -14.38
CA VAL A 248 11.41 -11.34 -13.79
C VAL A 248 12.48 -11.21 -14.86
N PHE A 249 13.54 -10.49 -14.52
CA PHE A 249 14.75 -10.37 -15.32
C PHE A 249 15.81 -11.31 -14.73
N LEU A 250 16.25 -12.26 -15.54
CA LEU A 250 17.28 -13.24 -15.21
C LEU A 250 18.60 -12.78 -15.86
N ASP A 251 19.49 -12.19 -15.08
CA ASP A 251 20.79 -11.78 -15.59
C ASP A 251 21.77 -12.94 -15.57
N GLU A 252 22.61 -13.00 -16.58
CA GLU A 252 23.58 -14.06 -16.87
C GLU A 252 22.95 -15.47 -16.89
N ILE A 253 21.87 -15.64 -17.67
CA ILE A 253 21.14 -16.93 -17.82
C ILE A 253 22.07 -18.05 -18.32
N GLY A 254 23.15 -17.73 -19.02
CA GLY A 254 24.18 -18.71 -19.41
C GLY A 254 24.91 -19.38 -18.24
N ASP A 255 24.80 -18.86 -17.02
CA ASP A 255 25.29 -19.48 -15.78
C ASP A 255 24.23 -20.30 -15.05
N PHE A 256 23.02 -20.42 -15.62
CA PHE A 256 21.92 -21.11 -14.96
C PHE A 256 22.21 -22.61 -14.85
N PRO A 257 22.15 -23.19 -13.62
CA PRO A 257 22.51 -24.58 -13.39
C PRO A 257 21.67 -25.54 -14.25
N LEU A 258 22.32 -26.53 -14.89
CA LEU A 258 21.67 -27.45 -15.83
C LEU A 258 20.49 -28.22 -15.17
N GLU A 259 20.63 -28.55 -13.90
CA GLU A 259 19.61 -29.22 -13.10
C GLU A 259 18.34 -28.35 -12.89
N LEU A 260 18.47 -27.05 -12.84
CA LEU A 260 17.36 -26.12 -12.66
C LEU A 260 16.71 -25.67 -13.97
N GLN A 261 17.38 -25.86 -15.12
CA GLN A 261 16.84 -25.48 -16.42
C GLN A 261 15.53 -26.21 -16.75
N ILE A 262 15.37 -27.48 -16.30
CA ILE A 262 14.11 -28.22 -16.46
C ILE A 262 12.97 -27.54 -15.72
N LYS A 263 13.24 -27.10 -14.49
CA LYS A 263 12.21 -26.43 -13.66
C LYS A 263 11.82 -25.08 -14.24
N LEU A 264 12.80 -24.34 -14.75
CA LEU A 264 12.56 -23.05 -15.42
C LEU A 264 11.76 -23.24 -16.71
N LEU A 265 12.11 -24.23 -17.54
CA LEU A 265 11.40 -24.54 -18.78
C LEU A 265 9.94 -24.87 -18.51
N ARG A 266 9.67 -25.76 -17.54
CA ARG A 266 8.29 -26.09 -17.12
C ARG A 266 7.54 -24.84 -16.66
N PHE A 267 8.18 -24.00 -15.85
CA PHE A 267 7.55 -22.76 -15.40
C PHE A 267 7.21 -21.82 -16.55
N ILE A 268 8.08 -21.67 -17.55
CA ILE A 268 7.83 -20.83 -18.72
C ILE A 268 6.60 -21.37 -19.51
N GLN A 269 6.52 -22.71 -19.68
CA GLN A 269 5.47 -23.37 -20.46
C GLN A 269 4.13 -23.43 -19.74
N GLU A 270 4.15 -23.79 -18.46
CA GLU A 270 2.94 -24.10 -17.68
C GLU A 270 2.46 -22.95 -16.81
N LYS A 271 3.28 -21.90 -16.65
CA LYS A 271 3.05 -20.80 -15.68
C LYS A 271 2.76 -21.31 -14.27
N ALA A 272 3.33 -22.48 -13.93
CA ALA A 272 3.10 -23.18 -12.67
C ALA A 272 4.37 -23.84 -12.16
N PHE A 273 4.51 -23.93 -10.85
CA PHE A 273 5.66 -24.58 -10.21
C PHE A 273 5.28 -25.10 -8.80
N MET A 274 6.17 -25.86 -8.19
CA MET A 274 6.08 -26.28 -6.78
C MET A 274 7.27 -25.73 -6.00
N ARG A 275 7.05 -25.38 -4.73
CA ARG A 275 8.15 -25.00 -3.82
C ARG A 275 9.05 -26.19 -3.54
N VAL A 276 10.31 -25.92 -3.22
CA VAL A 276 11.25 -26.96 -2.77
C VAL A 276 10.69 -27.65 -1.52
N GLY A 277 10.57 -28.99 -1.56
CA GLY A 277 9.99 -29.78 -0.48
C GLY A 277 8.47 -29.64 -0.31
N GLY A 278 7.78 -29.04 -1.29
CA GLY A 278 6.32 -28.90 -1.28
C GLY A 278 5.66 -29.75 -2.37
N ASP A 279 4.38 -30.04 -2.19
CA ASP A 279 3.52 -30.81 -3.10
C ASP A 279 2.43 -29.95 -3.78
N LYS A 280 2.28 -28.70 -3.35
CA LYS A 280 1.25 -27.79 -3.85
C LYS A 280 1.70 -27.07 -5.10
N ILE A 281 0.91 -27.17 -6.18
CA ILE A 281 1.10 -26.42 -7.42
C ILE A 281 0.73 -24.94 -7.17
N ILE A 282 1.59 -24.04 -7.61
CA ILE A 282 1.44 -22.58 -7.52
C ILE A 282 1.42 -22.05 -8.94
N TYR A 283 0.36 -21.34 -9.31
CA TYR A 283 0.24 -20.64 -10.58
C TYR A 283 0.75 -19.21 -10.43
N SER A 284 1.56 -18.77 -11.39
CA SER A 284 2.08 -17.41 -11.39
C SER A 284 2.27 -16.92 -12.82
N ASP A 285 1.57 -15.84 -13.15
CA ASP A 285 1.71 -15.18 -14.45
C ASP A 285 2.87 -14.20 -14.40
N VAL A 286 4.05 -14.65 -14.84
CA VAL A 286 5.26 -13.84 -14.88
C VAL A 286 5.81 -13.83 -16.30
N ARG A 287 6.14 -12.64 -16.80
CA ARG A 287 6.95 -12.47 -18.00
C ARG A 287 8.41 -12.69 -17.67
N ILE A 288 9.11 -13.49 -18.47
CA ILE A 288 10.55 -13.73 -18.31
C ILE A 288 11.32 -12.94 -19.37
N ILE A 289 12.31 -12.19 -18.91
CA ILE A 289 13.34 -11.57 -19.75
C ILE A 289 14.69 -12.09 -19.23
N ALA A 290 15.50 -12.64 -20.09
CA ALA A 290 16.81 -13.17 -19.74
C ALA A 290 17.91 -12.42 -20.48
N ALA A 291 19.10 -12.33 -19.86
CA ALA A 291 20.28 -11.75 -20.49
C ALA A 291 21.50 -12.63 -20.30
N THR A 292 22.45 -12.59 -21.24
CA THR A 292 23.75 -13.26 -21.09
C THR A 292 24.81 -12.66 -22.02
N ASN A 293 26.05 -12.80 -21.65
CA ASN A 293 27.22 -12.52 -22.48
C ASN A 293 27.77 -13.79 -23.18
N LYS A 294 27.18 -14.97 -22.89
CA LYS A 294 27.62 -16.26 -23.45
C LYS A 294 26.92 -16.61 -24.75
N ASP A 295 27.57 -17.38 -25.59
CA ASP A 295 26.98 -17.97 -26.79
C ASP A 295 26.10 -19.18 -26.40
N VAL A 296 24.82 -18.93 -26.17
CA VAL A 296 23.84 -19.95 -25.75
C VAL A 296 23.69 -21.03 -26.82
N GLU A 297 23.78 -20.67 -28.11
CA GLU A 297 23.68 -21.66 -29.19
C GLU A 297 24.86 -22.64 -29.18
N ALA A 298 26.09 -22.13 -28.95
CA ALA A 298 27.25 -23.00 -28.73
C ALA A 298 27.11 -23.86 -27.48
N MET A 299 26.55 -23.33 -26.41
CA MET A 299 26.28 -24.06 -25.17
C MET A 299 25.28 -25.20 -25.37
N VAL A 300 24.22 -24.96 -26.17
CA VAL A 300 23.23 -26.01 -26.54
C VAL A 300 23.91 -27.12 -27.31
N ARG A 301 24.72 -26.78 -28.33
CA ARG A 301 25.49 -27.78 -29.12
C ARG A 301 26.42 -28.61 -28.25
N ASN A 302 26.98 -28.04 -27.20
CA ASN A 302 27.90 -28.69 -26.24
C ASN A 302 27.15 -29.34 -25.04
N HIS A 303 25.83 -29.43 -25.04
CA HIS A 303 25.00 -29.96 -23.95
C HIS A 303 25.21 -29.23 -22.59
N GLN A 304 25.65 -28.00 -22.61
CA GLN A 304 25.80 -27.14 -21.43
C GLN A 304 24.57 -26.28 -21.16
N PHE A 305 23.69 -26.17 -22.14
CA PHE A 305 22.40 -25.52 -22.02
C PHE A 305 21.36 -26.36 -22.77
N ARG A 306 20.11 -26.37 -22.28
CA ARG A 306 18.99 -27.09 -22.93
C ARG A 306 18.42 -26.27 -24.08
N GLU A 307 17.87 -26.96 -25.08
CA GLU A 307 17.11 -26.35 -26.18
C GLU A 307 15.85 -25.65 -25.69
#